data_e8f32610e959830af912923eb134667d
#
_entry.id   e8f32610e959830af912923eb134667d
#
_cell.length_a   1.000
_cell.length_b   1.000
_cell.length_c   1.000
_cell.angle_alpha   90.00
_cell.angle_beta   90.00
_cell.angle_gamma   90.00
#
_symmetry.space_group_name_H-M   'P 1'
#
loop_
_entity.id
_entity.type
_entity.pdbx_description
1 polymer ?
#
loop_
_entity_poly.entity_id
_entity_poly.type
_entity_poly.pdbx_seq_one_letter_code
_entity_poly.pdbx_strand_id
1 'polypeptide(L)'
;MIRIINLWSSTNRMNLRFAVEEMVFLSWGRPSSEQQQQVINKTGTFNYDNKYRGVSSRSIAKLKEDSEIDKDGFLINHARVLVGSGRESYEKGKKALQNWKHFGMDWAFVDPATPVETGKKFCICVKEVLPWVMLPLQVVYVDESRKSRKGPAHFGYGSGTLQGHLLAGEEKFSIELDGNGEVWYEITSFSKPAHFLSFLGYPYVKLRQKHFARHSSEAVLKHVNAS
;
A
#
# COMPACT_ATOMS: atom_id res chain seq x y z
N MET A 1 35.46 1.17 -13.68
CA MET A 1 36.18 1.68 -12.47
C MET A 1 36.08 3.21 -12.48
N ILE A 2 35.05 3.77 -11.84
CA ILE A 2 34.87 5.24 -11.73
C ILE A 2 35.09 5.58 -10.27
N ARG A 3 36.20 6.26 -9.99
CA ARG A 3 36.52 6.83 -8.67
C ARG A 3 35.67 8.08 -8.46
N ILE A 4 34.86 8.10 -7.39
CA ILE A 4 34.23 9.31 -6.89
C ILE A 4 35.16 9.87 -5.80
N ILE A 5 35.59 11.11 -6.01
CA ILE A 5 36.50 11.87 -5.17
C ILE A 5 35.73 12.33 -3.94
N ASN A 6 36.26 11.98 -2.75
CA ASN A 6 35.83 12.52 -1.47
C ASN A 6 36.28 13.97 -1.34
N LEU A 7 35.35 14.90 -1.25
CA LEU A 7 35.57 16.23 -0.72
C LEU A 7 34.99 16.30 0.70
N TRP A 8 35.81 16.05 1.70
CA TRP A 8 35.51 16.36 3.09
C TRP A 8 35.91 17.82 3.36
N SER A 9 34.94 18.66 3.70
CA SER A 9 35.14 19.89 4.41
C SER A 9 34.08 19.99 5.51
N SER A 10 34.59 20.18 6.71
CA SER A 10 33.88 20.33 7.97
C SER A 10 32.79 21.39 7.92
N THR A 11 31.53 21.00 8.08
CA THR A 11 30.43 21.69 8.81
C THR A 11 29.13 21.01 8.57
N ASN A 12 28.52 20.51 9.60
CA ASN A 12 27.06 20.34 9.78
C ASN A 12 26.60 18.96 10.26
N ARG A 13 26.29 18.94 11.54
CA ARG A 13 25.48 17.87 12.16
C ARG A 13 24.04 17.77 11.56
N MET A 14 23.69 18.62 10.62
CA MET A 14 22.40 18.61 9.90
C MET A 14 22.37 17.60 8.75
N ASN A 15 23.53 17.22 8.17
CA ASN A 15 23.60 16.35 6.99
C ASN A 15 23.45 14.85 7.28
N LEU A 16 23.56 14.41 8.54
CA LEU A 16 23.40 12.97 8.87
C LEU A 16 21.91 12.51 8.92
N ARG A 17 20.98 13.43 9.12
CA ARG A 17 19.55 13.09 9.08
C ARG A 17 19.02 12.90 7.65
N PHE A 18 19.56 13.61 6.67
CA PHE A 18 19.16 13.47 5.26
C PHE A 18 19.65 12.19 4.60
N ALA A 19 20.76 11.61 5.04
CA ALA A 19 21.33 10.41 4.43
C ALA A 19 20.56 9.10 4.75
N VAL A 20 19.70 9.08 5.76
CA VAL A 20 18.89 7.90 6.13
C VAL A 20 17.53 7.90 5.40
N GLU A 21 17.07 9.04 4.90
CA GLU A 21 15.76 9.18 4.24
C GLU A 21 15.78 8.85 2.74
N GLU A 22 16.95 8.67 2.10
CA GLU A 22 17.09 8.45 0.65
C GLU A 22 17.33 6.99 0.23
N MET A 23 17.05 6.01 1.09
CA MET A 23 17.26 4.60 0.74
C MET A 23 16.12 4.07 -0.13
N VAL A 24 16.31 4.03 -1.43
CA VAL A 24 15.44 3.28 -2.35
C VAL A 24 15.94 1.85 -2.47
N PHE A 25 15.09 0.88 -2.22
CA PHE A 25 15.45 -0.53 -2.30
C PHE A 25 15.18 -1.07 -3.71
N LEU A 26 16.23 -1.36 -4.45
CA LEU A 26 16.18 -1.80 -5.85
C LEU A 26 16.68 -3.24 -6.03
N SER A 27 16.10 -3.96 -6.98
CA SER A 27 16.57 -5.27 -7.44
C SER A 27 16.47 -5.36 -8.96
N TRP A 28 17.50 -5.89 -9.63
CA TRP A 28 17.49 -6.12 -11.08
C TRP A 28 16.65 -7.33 -11.50
N GLY A 29 16.52 -8.33 -10.62
CA GLY A 29 15.63 -9.46 -10.79
C GLY A 29 14.38 -9.36 -9.93
N ARG A 30 13.41 -10.27 -10.12
CA ARG A 30 12.25 -10.38 -9.21
C ARG A 30 12.75 -10.63 -7.79
N PRO A 31 12.41 -9.77 -6.82
CA PRO A 31 12.90 -9.89 -5.45
C PRO A 31 12.50 -11.21 -4.79
N SER A 32 13.48 -11.89 -4.18
CA SER A 32 13.20 -13.08 -3.36
C SER A 32 12.63 -12.71 -1.98
N SER A 33 12.09 -13.69 -1.25
CA SER A 33 11.60 -13.49 0.11
C SER A 33 12.73 -13.04 1.05
N GLU A 34 13.97 -13.54 0.86
CA GLU A 34 15.14 -13.14 1.64
C GLU A 34 15.53 -11.69 1.40
N GLN A 35 15.49 -11.23 0.15
CA GLN A 35 15.75 -9.83 -0.19
C GLN A 35 14.70 -8.90 0.43
N GLN A 36 13.42 -9.28 0.37
CA GLN A 36 12.33 -8.54 1.01
C GLN A 36 12.52 -8.49 2.54
N GLN A 37 12.92 -9.60 3.16
CA GLN A 37 13.18 -9.65 4.60
C GLN A 37 14.37 -8.76 4.99
N GLN A 38 15.42 -8.69 4.16
CA GLN A 38 16.55 -7.79 4.38
C GLN A 38 16.12 -6.30 4.34
N VAL A 39 15.20 -5.95 3.43
CA VAL A 39 14.61 -4.60 3.37
C VAL A 39 13.83 -4.33 4.67
N ILE A 40 12.94 -5.25 5.05
CA ILE A 40 12.12 -5.13 6.27
C ILE A 40 13.00 -4.94 7.52
N ASN A 41 14.11 -5.68 7.64
CA ASN A 41 15.03 -5.59 8.77
C ASN A 41 15.79 -4.25 8.82
N LYS A 42 16.04 -3.63 7.67
CA LYS A 42 16.69 -2.31 7.55
C LYS A 42 15.72 -1.14 7.70
N THR A 43 14.43 -1.40 7.55
CA THR A 43 13.39 -0.39 7.59
C THR A 43 13.10 -0.01 9.04
N GLY A 44 13.02 1.29 9.31
CA GLY A 44 12.68 1.83 10.61
C GLY A 44 11.18 1.87 10.91
N THR A 45 10.70 3.05 11.32
CA THR A 45 9.31 3.33 11.67
C THR A 45 8.52 3.87 10.47
N PHE A 46 7.26 4.23 10.69
CA PHE A 46 6.45 4.94 9.71
C PHE A 46 7.13 6.25 9.27
N ASN A 47 7.00 6.59 7.99
CA ASN A 47 7.57 7.80 7.41
C ASN A 47 6.58 8.97 7.31
N TYR A 48 5.46 8.89 8.03
CA TYR A 48 4.45 9.94 8.17
C TYR A 48 4.09 10.16 9.64
N ASP A 49 3.46 11.31 9.94
CA ASP A 49 3.12 11.71 11.30
C ASP A 49 2.15 10.71 11.96
N ASN A 50 2.40 10.42 13.23
CA ASN A 50 1.60 9.51 14.04
C ASN A 50 0.12 9.91 14.16
N LYS A 51 -0.20 11.20 14.04
CA LYS A 51 -1.59 11.71 14.03
C LYS A 51 -2.44 11.13 12.89
N TYR A 52 -1.79 10.67 11.80
CA TYR A 52 -2.43 10.06 10.65
C TYR A 52 -2.50 8.54 10.70
N ARG A 53 -1.94 7.91 11.75
CA ARG A 53 -1.95 6.44 11.84
C ARG A 53 -3.37 5.91 12.06
N GLY A 54 -3.80 5.01 11.16
CA GLY A 54 -5.14 4.40 11.17
C GLY A 54 -6.24 5.29 10.60
N VAL A 55 -5.90 6.48 10.08
CA VAL A 55 -6.89 7.41 9.51
C VAL A 55 -7.56 6.84 8.26
N SER A 56 -6.88 5.97 7.51
CA SER A 56 -7.46 5.26 6.35
C SER A 56 -8.67 4.36 6.71
N SER A 57 -8.89 4.03 8.00
CA SER A 57 -10.08 3.30 8.46
C SER A 57 -11.38 4.11 8.36
N ARG A 58 -11.28 5.43 8.29
CA ARG A 58 -12.43 6.33 8.17
C ARG A 58 -13.12 6.16 6.83
N SER A 59 -14.41 6.56 6.76
CA SER A 59 -15.13 6.61 5.48
C SER A 59 -14.49 7.64 4.54
N ILE A 60 -14.64 7.43 3.23
CA ILE A 60 -14.12 8.34 2.20
C ILE A 60 -14.69 9.77 2.35
N ALA A 61 -15.92 9.92 2.81
CA ALA A 61 -16.52 11.23 3.07
C ALA A 61 -15.73 11.98 4.17
N LYS A 62 -15.49 11.31 5.31
CA LYS A 62 -14.70 11.88 6.42
C LYS A 62 -13.26 12.20 6.04
N LEU A 63 -12.64 11.38 5.18
CA LEU A 63 -11.29 11.66 4.69
C LEU A 63 -11.26 12.93 3.83
N LYS A 64 -12.24 13.11 2.94
CA LYS A 64 -12.34 14.28 2.07
C LYS A 64 -12.71 15.57 2.81
N GLU A 65 -13.41 15.48 3.93
CA GLU A 65 -13.77 16.60 4.80
C GLU A 65 -12.62 17.02 5.73
N ASP A 66 -11.60 16.17 5.90
CA ASP A 66 -10.47 16.43 6.80
C ASP A 66 -9.49 17.43 6.17
N SER A 67 -9.64 18.70 6.54
CA SER A 67 -8.80 19.79 6.02
C SER A 67 -7.32 19.67 6.40
N GLU A 68 -6.95 18.88 7.43
CA GLU A 68 -5.54 18.68 7.79
C GLU A 68 -4.84 17.76 6.79
N ILE A 69 -5.53 16.73 6.27
CA ILE A 69 -5.00 15.85 5.23
C ILE A 69 -4.60 16.67 4.00
N ASP A 70 -5.49 17.58 3.55
CA ASP A 70 -5.23 18.45 2.39
C ASP A 70 -4.11 19.46 2.67
N LYS A 71 -4.16 20.16 3.81
CA LYS A 71 -3.14 21.14 4.23
C LYS A 71 -1.74 20.53 4.34
N ASP A 72 -1.64 19.30 4.80
CA ASP A 72 -0.36 18.57 4.91
C ASP A 72 0.08 17.93 3.58
N GLY A 73 -0.62 18.22 2.47
CA GLY A 73 -0.25 17.87 1.10
C GLY A 73 -0.52 16.44 0.71
N PHE A 74 -1.39 15.72 1.44
CA PHE A 74 -1.80 14.39 1.07
C PHE A 74 -2.87 14.41 -0.03
N LEU A 75 -2.71 13.55 -1.03
CA LEU A 75 -3.71 13.29 -2.04
C LEU A 75 -4.53 12.07 -1.66
N ILE A 76 -5.85 12.20 -1.70
CA ILE A 76 -6.78 11.09 -1.45
C ILE A 76 -7.12 10.44 -2.78
N ASN A 77 -6.96 9.11 -2.84
CA ASN A 77 -7.43 8.27 -3.94
C ASN A 77 -8.50 7.31 -3.43
N HIS A 78 -9.48 7.03 -4.27
CA HIS A 78 -10.58 6.12 -3.96
C HIS A 78 -11.05 5.41 -5.21
N ALA A 79 -11.24 4.10 -5.10
CA ALA A 79 -11.88 3.27 -6.11
C ALA A 79 -12.82 2.27 -5.42
N ARG A 80 -14.01 2.06 -5.96
CA ARG A 80 -14.97 1.06 -5.49
C ARG A 80 -15.58 0.33 -6.69
N VAL A 81 -15.52 -0.99 -6.68
CA VAL A 81 -15.91 -1.83 -7.82
C VAL A 81 -16.80 -2.95 -7.33
N LEU A 82 -17.93 -3.17 -8.01
CA LEU A 82 -18.80 -4.33 -7.81
C LEU A 82 -18.07 -5.58 -8.34
N VAL A 83 -17.80 -6.55 -7.47
CA VAL A 83 -17.05 -7.76 -7.82
C VAL A 83 -17.87 -9.04 -7.78
N GLY A 84 -19.12 -8.98 -7.31
CA GLY A 84 -20.01 -10.12 -7.28
C GLY A 84 -21.24 -9.87 -6.42
N SER A 85 -21.93 -10.95 -6.06
CA SER A 85 -23.08 -10.91 -5.18
C SER A 85 -23.14 -12.13 -4.26
N GLY A 86 -23.77 -11.94 -3.09
CA GLY A 86 -23.99 -12.99 -2.12
C GLY A 86 -22.77 -13.37 -1.29
N ARG A 87 -23.02 -14.26 -0.34
CA ARG A 87 -22.04 -14.64 0.69
C ARG A 87 -20.81 -15.34 0.11
N GLU A 88 -21.01 -16.18 -0.90
CA GLU A 88 -19.91 -16.92 -1.51
C GLU A 88 -18.89 -15.98 -2.16
N SER A 89 -19.37 -15.00 -2.95
CA SER A 89 -18.52 -13.98 -3.56
C SER A 89 -17.76 -13.14 -2.50
N TYR A 90 -18.45 -12.81 -1.39
CA TYR A 90 -17.79 -12.13 -0.27
C TYR A 90 -16.65 -12.96 0.33
N GLU A 91 -16.89 -14.26 0.62
CA GLU A 91 -15.85 -15.12 1.21
C GLU A 91 -14.67 -15.34 0.25
N LYS A 92 -14.93 -15.48 -1.07
CA LYS A 92 -13.87 -15.50 -2.10
C LYS A 92 -13.11 -14.19 -2.14
N GLY A 93 -13.77 -13.04 -2.10
CA GLY A 93 -13.15 -11.73 -2.06
C GLY A 93 -12.32 -11.50 -0.79
N LYS A 94 -12.83 -11.90 0.39
CA LYS A 94 -12.07 -11.88 1.64
C LYS A 94 -10.79 -12.72 1.53
N LYS A 95 -10.89 -13.96 1.04
CA LYS A 95 -9.72 -14.82 0.79
C LYS A 95 -8.75 -14.21 -0.22
N ALA A 96 -9.25 -13.51 -1.23
CA ALA A 96 -8.40 -12.79 -2.17
C ALA A 96 -7.53 -11.74 -1.48
N LEU A 97 -8.09 -10.95 -0.56
CA LEU A 97 -7.33 -9.97 0.22
C LEU A 97 -6.34 -10.64 1.18
N GLN A 98 -6.78 -11.66 1.92
CA GLN A 98 -5.93 -12.39 2.88
C GLN A 98 -4.72 -13.08 2.23
N ASN A 99 -4.84 -13.47 0.94
CA ASN A 99 -3.80 -14.12 0.16
C ASN A 99 -3.14 -13.20 -0.88
N TRP A 100 -3.23 -11.90 -0.73
CA TRP A 100 -2.60 -10.88 -1.58
C TRP A 100 -2.94 -11.00 -3.08
N LYS A 101 -4.10 -11.62 -3.45
CA LYS A 101 -4.50 -11.80 -4.85
C LYS A 101 -4.76 -10.48 -5.57
N HIS A 102 -5.12 -9.42 -4.85
CA HIS A 102 -5.24 -8.06 -5.36
C HIS A 102 -3.89 -7.42 -5.76
N PHE A 103 -2.76 -8.04 -5.40
CA PHE A 103 -1.40 -7.78 -5.91
C PHE A 103 -0.92 -8.86 -6.88
N GLY A 104 -1.78 -9.76 -7.34
CA GLY A 104 -1.43 -10.84 -8.27
C GLY A 104 -1.24 -10.35 -9.70
N MET A 105 -0.29 -9.46 -9.93
CA MET A 105 0.01 -8.83 -11.22
C MET A 105 1.45 -9.15 -11.64
N ASP A 106 1.73 -9.13 -12.96
CA ASP A 106 3.08 -9.40 -13.49
C ASP A 106 4.11 -8.35 -13.06
N TRP A 107 3.64 -7.16 -12.74
CA TRP A 107 4.46 -6.00 -12.40
C TRP A 107 4.38 -5.56 -10.92
N ALA A 108 3.50 -6.16 -10.12
CA ALA A 108 3.41 -5.89 -8.68
C ALA A 108 3.03 -7.16 -7.92
N PHE A 109 3.67 -7.40 -6.79
CA PHE A 109 3.33 -8.51 -5.90
C PHE A 109 3.74 -8.23 -4.45
N VAL A 110 3.12 -8.96 -3.55
CA VAL A 110 3.51 -9.15 -2.15
C VAL A 110 3.85 -10.62 -1.97
N ASP A 111 4.80 -10.94 -1.11
CA ASP A 111 5.10 -12.33 -0.75
C ASP A 111 3.84 -13.02 -0.19
N PRO A 112 3.29 -14.03 -0.87
CA PRO A 112 2.03 -14.66 -0.47
C PRO A 112 2.08 -15.36 0.90
N ALA A 113 3.29 -15.64 1.42
CA ALA A 113 3.48 -16.18 2.77
C ALA A 113 3.31 -15.13 3.87
N THR A 114 3.20 -13.84 3.52
CA THR A 114 3.01 -12.76 4.49
C THR A 114 1.59 -12.79 5.05
N PRO A 115 1.38 -12.93 6.37
CA PRO A 115 0.05 -12.85 6.96
C PRO A 115 -0.47 -11.40 6.96
N VAL A 116 -1.78 -11.24 6.75
CA VAL A 116 -2.48 -9.96 6.90
C VAL A 116 -2.85 -9.79 8.38
N GLU A 117 -1.91 -9.31 9.18
CA GLU A 117 -2.04 -9.15 10.64
C GLU A 117 -1.50 -7.80 11.08
N THR A 118 -2.15 -7.16 12.05
CA THR A 118 -1.72 -5.86 12.61
C THR A 118 -0.28 -5.94 13.13
N GLY A 119 0.53 -4.96 12.74
CA GLY A 119 1.95 -4.89 13.10
C GLY A 119 2.89 -5.64 12.15
N LYS A 120 2.37 -6.50 11.26
CA LYS A 120 3.20 -7.23 10.29
C LYS A 120 3.80 -6.29 9.26
N LYS A 121 5.12 -6.30 9.13
CA LYS A 121 5.86 -5.61 8.08
C LYS A 121 5.95 -6.48 6.83
N PHE A 122 5.89 -5.85 5.65
CA PHE A 122 5.99 -6.49 4.35
C PHE A 122 6.52 -5.53 3.29
N CYS A 123 6.84 -6.05 2.11
CA CYS A 123 7.18 -5.24 0.95
C CYS A 123 6.15 -5.43 -0.16
N ILE A 124 5.72 -4.33 -0.77
CA ILE A 124 5.16 -4.36 -2.12
C ILE A 124 6.34 -4.27 -3.09
N CYS A 125 6.49 -5.27 -3.95
CA CYS A 125 7.49 -5.29 -5.00
C CYS A 125 6.86 -4.84 -6.30
N VAL A 126 7.33 -3.73 -6.86
CA VAL A 126 6.79 -3.13 -8.08
C VAL A 126 7.88 -3.14 -9.16
N LYS A 127 7.56 -3.68 -10.32
CA LYS A 127 8.44 -3.60 -11.50
C LYS A 127 8.19 -2.28 -12.22
N GLU A 128 9.20 -1.46 -12.25
CA GLU A 128 9.26 -0.30 -13.13
C GLU A 128 9.90 -0.69 -14.46
N VAL A 129 10.38 0.25 -15.25
CA VAL A 129 10.88 -0.06 -16.62
C VAL A 129 11.97 -1.15 -16.62
N LEU A 130 12.91 -1.10 -15.67
CA LEU A 130 13.98 -2.09 -15.53
C LEU A 130 14.12 -2.64 -14.11
N PRO A 131 14.40 -1.83 -13.06
CA PRO A 131 14.54 -2.41 -11.73
C PRO A 131 13.18 -2.70 -11.09
N TRP A 132 13.18 -3.69 -10.20
CA TRP A 132 12.16 -3.84 -9.19
C TRP A 132 12.43 -2.87 -8.06
N VAL A 133 11.37 -2.24 -7.58
CA VAL A 133 11.39 -1.39 -6.39
C VAL A 133 10.69 -2.13 -5.26
N MET A 134 11.36 -2.27 -4.13
CA MET A 134 10.78 -2.87 -2.93
C MET A 134 10.32 -1.75 -2.00
N LEU A 135 9.03 -1.67 -1.79
CA LEU A 135 8.35 -0.62 -1.02
C LEU A 135 7.93 -1.20 0.34
N PRO A 136 8.59 -0.81 1.45
CA PRO A 136 8.29 -1.36 2.76
C PRO A 136 7.05 -0.70 3.38
N LEU A 137 6.17 -1.54 3.94
CA LEU A 137 4.95 -1.15 4.64
C LEU A 137 4.77 -1.97 5.92
N GLN A 138 3.83 -1.52 6.75
CA GLN A 138 3.35 -2.27 7.91
C GLN A 138 1.82 -2.22 7.95
N VAL A 139 1.20 -3.37 8.23
CA VAL A 139 -0.24 -3.43 8.50
C VAL A 139 -0.54 -2.64 9.78
N VAL A 140 -1.33 -1.59 9.66
CA VAL A 140 -1.71 -0.71 10.77
C VAL A 140 -2.88 -1.29 11.55
N TYR A 141 -3.87 -1.83 10.84
CA TYR A 141 -5.06 -2.46 11.41
C TYR A 141 -5.63 -3.50 10.47
N VAL A 142 -6.36 -4.43 11.04
CA VAL A 142 -7.28 -5.34 10.35
C VAL A 142 -8.65 -5.13 10.95
N ASP A 143 -9.65 -4.96 10.12
CA ASP A 143 -11.05 -4.73 10.51
C ASP A 143 -11.95 -5.80 9.88
N GLU A 144 -12.69 -6.48 10.73
CA GLU A 144 -13.67 -7.47 10.30
C GLU A 144 -14.95 -7.31 11.11
N SER A 145 -16.07 -7.14 10.42
CA SER A 145 -17.39 -7.06 11.05
C SER A 145 -18.41 -7.91 10.32
N ARG A 146 -19.36 -8.45 11.09
CA ARG A 146 -20.43 -9.30 10.58
C ARG A 146 -21.68 -9.12 11.41
N LYS A 147 -22.72 -8.53 10.84
CA LYS A 147 -23.98 -8.29 11.57
C LYS A 147 -24.75 -9.59 11.85
N SER A 148 -24.71 -10.56 10.94
CA SER A 148 -25.34 -11.88 11.10
C SER A 148 -24.75 -12.88 10.12
N ARG A 149 -25.13 -14.17 10.27
CA ARG A 149 -24.68 -15.23 9.32
C ARG A 149 -25.09 -14.97 7.88
N LYS A 150 -26.24 -14.32 7.63
CA LYS A 150 -26.77 -14.00 6.29
C LYS A 150 -26.77 -12.50 5.98
N GLY A 151 -26.47 -11.63 6.95
CA GLY A 151 -26.51 -10.17 6.81
C GLY A 151 -25.21 -9.57 6.22
N PRO A 152 -25.15 -8.23 6.20
CA PRO A 152 -23.98 -7.49 5.76
C PRO A 152 -22.72 -7.90 6.50
N ALA A 153 -21.59 -7.84 5.80
CA ALA A 153 -20.29 -8.18 6.34
C ALA A 153 -19.19 -7.33 5.70
N HIS A 154 -18.14 -7.11 6.44
CA HIS A 154 -16.97 -6.35 6.01
C HIS A 154 -15.70 -7.07 6.45
N PHE A 155 -14.71 -7.05 5.57
CA PHE A 155 -13.33 -7.36 5.89
C PHE A 155 -12.43 -6.34 5.21
N GLY A 156 -11.46 -5.80 5.94
CA GLY A 156 -10.48 -4.89 5.36
C GLY A 156 -9.23 -4.81 6.22
N TYR A 157 -8.21 -4.22 5.66
CA TYR A 157 -6.99 -3.88 6.38
C TYR A 157 -6.41 -2.58 5.81
N GLY A 158 -5.72 -1.84 6.67
CA GLY A 158 -4.93 -0.67 6.27
C GLY A 158 -3.47 -0.91 6.50
N SER A 159 -2.64 -0.44 5.58
CA SER A 159 -1.19 -0.47 5.68
C SER A 159 -0.60 0.92 5.55
N GLY A 160 0.43 1.19 6.33
CA GLY A 160 1.15 2.46 6.34
C GLY A 160 2.57 2.29 5.82
N THR A 161 3.05 3.30 5.13
CA THR A 161 4.39 3.35 4.55
C THR A 161 5.47 3.51 5.62
N LEU A 162 6.60 2.82 5.45
CA LEU A 162 7.75 2.88 6.34
C LEU A 162 8.90 3.69 5.71
N GLN A 163 9.93 3.99 6.50
CA GLN A 163 11.17 4.62 6.01
C GLN A 163 11.76 3.82 4.85
N GLY A 164 12.14 4.50 3.77
CA GLY A 164 12.57 3.89 2.51
C GLY A 164 11.45 3.67 1.49
N HIS A 165 10.18 3.96 1.83
CA HIS A 165 9.10 3.99 0.87
C HIS A 165 9.08 5.33 0.11
N LEU A 166 8.79 5.31 -1.21
CA LEU A 166 8.77 6.50 -2.07
C LEU A 166 7.64 7.50 -1.73
N LEU A 167 6.56 7.01 -1.13
CA LEU A 167 5.43 7.82 -0.67
C LEU A 167 5.32 7.75 0.86
N ALA A 168 4.62 8.72 1.46
CA ALA A 168 4.22 8.75 2.85
C ALA A 168 2.70 8.75 2.95
N GLY A 169 2.13 7.83 3.77
CA GLY A 169 0.68 7.74 3.98
C GLY A 169 0.19 6.32 4.23
N GLU A 170 -1.10 6.12 4.02
CA GLU A 170 -1.77 4.83 4.21
C GLU A 170 -2.64 4.44 3.02
N GLU A 171 -2.83 3.12 2.86
CA GLU A 171 -3.74 2.53 1.90
C GLU A 171 -4.58 1.45 2.58
N LYS A 172 -5.90 1.49 2.35
CA LYS A 172 -6.89 0.51 2.82
C LYS A 172 -7.40 -0.29 1.64
N PHE A 173 -7.51 -1.60 1.84
CA PHE A 173 -8.20 -2.54 0.97
C PHE A 173 -9.33 -3.19 1.74
N SER A 174 -10.53 -3.25 1.16
CA SER A 174 -11.67 -3.90 1.81
C SER A 174 -12.60 -4.60 0.85
N ILE A 175 -13.29 -5.62 1.38
CA ILE A 175 -14.43 -6.31 0.76
C ILE A 175 -15.63 -6.11 1.66
N GLU A 176 -16.73 -5.70 1.07
CA GLU A 176 -18.02 -5.47 1.74
C GLU A 176 -19.12 -6.28 1.05
N LEU A 177 -19.91 -6.99 1.84
CA LEU A 177 -21.23 -7.50 1.44
C LEU A 177 -22.26 -6.55 2.02
N ASP A 178 -22.95 -5.81 1.17
CA ASP A 178 -23.93 -4.82 1.62
C ASP A 178 -25.31 -5.41 1.93
N GLY A 179 -26.27 -4.53 2.29
CA GLY A 179 -27.64 -4.93 2.61
C GLY A 179 -28.46 -5.42 1.41
N ASN A 180 -28.04 -5.11 0.19
CA ASN A 180 -28.66 -5.56 -1.05
C ASN A 180 -28.10 -6.89 -1.56
N GLY A 181 -27.08 -7.42 -0.86
CA GLY A 181 -26.39 -8.65 -1.28
C GLY A 181 -25.33 -8.42 -2.34
N GLU A 182 -24.95 -7.19 -2.61
CA GLU A 182 -23.86 -6.84 -3.54
C GLU A 182 -22.51 -6.91 -2.82
N VAL A 183 -21.49 -7.39 -3.54
CA VAL A 183 -20.12 -7.50 -3.01
C VAL A 183 -19.21 -6.48 -3.67
N TRP A 184 -18.69 -5.59 -2.87
CA TRP A 184 -17.88 -4.46 -3.28
C TRP A 184 -16.42 -4.62 -2.86
N TYR A 185 -15.50 -4.40 -3.77
CA TYR A 185 -14.09 -4.20 -3.49
C TYR A 185 -13.79 -2.70 -3.47
N GLU A 186 -13.11 -2.25 -2.42
CA GLU A 186 -12.78 -0.84 -2.23
C GLU A 186 -11.30 -0.65 -1.91
N ILE A 187 -10.71 0.34 -2.57
CA ILE A 187 -9.37 0.85 -2.32
C ILE A 187 -9.50 2.30 -1.89
N THR A 188 -8.92 2.66 -0.74
CA THR A 188 -8.85 4.04 -0.26
C THR A 188 -7.44 4.32 0.18
N SER A 189 -6.84 5.40 -0.29
CA SER A 189 -5.51 5.82 0.18
C SER A 189 -5.44 7.33 0.35
N PHE A 190 -4.57 7.75 1.26
CA PHE A 190 -4.05 9.10 1.31
C PHE A 190 -2.53 9.04 1.31
N SER A 191 -1.90 9.75 0.40
CA SER A 191 -0.45 9.71 0.25
C SER A 191 0.11 11.00 -0.33
N LYS A 192 1.38 11.28 0.01
CA LYS A 192 2.17 12.36 -0.57
C LYS A 192 3.57 11.88 -0.91
N PRO A 193 4.31 12.55 -1.80
CA PRO A 193 5.71 12.25 -2.06
C PRO A 193 6.53 12.30 -0.77
N ALA A 194 7.38 11.28 -0.54
CA ALA A 194 8.30 11.20 0.60
C ALA A 194 9.76 11.14 0.16
N HIS A 195 10.01 10.99 -1.14
CA HIS A 195 11.34 10.89 -1.71
C HIS A 195 11.46 11.84 -2.91
N PHE A 196 12.65 12.38 -3.15
CA PHE A 196 12.90 13.31 -4.25
C PHE A 196 12.46 12.76 -5.62
N LEU A 197 12.71 11.48 -5.91
CA LEU A 197 12.25 10.84 -7.13
C LEU A 197 10.74 10.81 -7.28
N SER A 198 9.99 10.58 -6.20
CA SER A 198 8.53 10.61 -6.22
C SER A 198 7.97 12.02 -6.36
N PHE A 199 8.69 13.03 -5.87
CA PHE A 199 8.33 14.43 -6.05
C PHE A 199 8.49 14.85 -7.51
N LEU A 200 9.65 14.60 -8.13
CA LEU A 200 9.88 14.89 -9.55
C LEU A 200 8.97 14.09 -10.47
N GLY A 201 8.76 12.82 -10.16
CA GLY A 201 7.92 11.90 -10.94
C GLY A 201 6.45 11.89 -10.54
N TYR A 202 5.95 12.86 -9.78
CA TYR A 202 4.62 12.81 -9.20
C TYR A 202 3.47 12.62 -10.20
N PRO A 203 3.47 13.24 -11.40
CA PRO A 203 2.48 12.92 -12.43
C PRO A 203 2.48 11.44 -12.84
N TYR A 204 3.67 10.83 -12.97
CA TYR A 204 3.82 9.41 -13.24
C TYR A 204 3.31 8.55 -12.07
N VAL A 205 3.64 8.91 -10.83
CA VAL A 205 3.13 8.24 -9.63
C VAL A 205 1.60 8.19 -9.62
N LYS A 206 0.92 9.31 -9.92
CA LYS A 206 -0.56 9.36 -10.03
C LYS A 206 -1.10 8.41 -11.11
N LEU A 207 -0.44 8.33 -12.26
CA LEU A 207 -0.82 7.38 -13.31
C LEU A 207 -0.65 5.92 -12.86
N ARG A 208 0.46 5.63 -12.16
CA ARG A 208 0.73 4.29 -11.61
C ARG A 208 -0.30 3.89 -10.55
N GLN A 209 -0.71 4.81 -9.67
CA GLN A 209 -1.77 4.57 -8.67
C GLN A 209 -3.11 4.25 -9.34
N LYS A 210 -3.51 4.98 -10.40
CA LYS A 210 -4.73 4.68 -11.17
C LYS A 210 -4.63 3.32 -11.88
N HIS A 211 -3.48 3.04 -12.49
CA HIS A 211 -3.21 1.76 -13.14
C HIS A 211 -3.30 0.60 -12.14
N PHE A 212 -2.70 0.77 -10.95
CA PHE A 212 -2.78 -0.20 -9.87
C PHE A 212 -4.23 -0.45 -9.45
N ALA A 213 -5.01 0.60 -9.16
CA ALA A 213 -6.40 0.45 -8.72
C ALA A 213 -7.24 -0.36 -9.73
N ARG A 214 -7.06 -0.13 -11.03
CA ARG A 214 -7.72 -0.89 -12.09
C ARG A 214 -7.30 -2.36 -12.09
N HIS A 215 -5.99 -2.64 -12.17
CA HIS A 215 -5.49 -4.02 -12.25
C HIS A 215 -5.76 -4.82 -10.98
N SER A 216 -5.69 -4.18 -9.82
CA SER A 216 -6.04 -4.76 -8.53
C SER A 216 -7.52 -5.17 -8.49
N SER A 217 -8.41 -4.30 -8.99
CA SER A 217 -9.84 -4.61 -9.11
C SER A 217 -10.11 -5.76 -10.07
N GLU A 218 -9.44 -5.78 -11.23
CA GLU A 218 -9.52 -6.88 -12.21
C GLU A 218 -9.03 -8.22 -11.60
N ALA A 219 -7.96 -8.20 -10.81
CA ALA A 219 -7.42 -9.39 -10.15
C ALA A 219 -8.38 -9.96 -9.10
N VAL A 220 -9.02 -9.08 -8.30
CA VAL A 220 -10.06 -9.49 -7.33
C VAL A 220 -11.28 -10.04 -8.05
N LEU A 221 -11.76 -9.33 -9.07
CA LEU A 221 -12.92 -9.76 -9.88
C LEU A 221 -12.70 -11.14 -10.51
N LYS A 222 -11.52 -11.36 -11.10
CA LYS A 222 -11.12 -12.67 -11.65
C LYS A 222 -11.12 -13.76 -10.59
N HIS A 223 -10.61 -13.47 -9.39
CA HIS A 223 -10.55 -14.44 -8.29
C HIS A 223 -11.94 -14.79 -7.74
N VAL A 224 -12.83 -13.81 -7.60
CA VAL A 224 -14.21 -14.00 -7.12
C VAL A 224 -15.03 -14.82 -8.09
N ASN A 225 -14.82 -14.64 -9.41
CA ASN A 225 -15.57 -15.32 -10.48
C ASN A 225 -14.90 -16.63 -10.94
N ALA A 226 -13.74 -16.99 -10.40
CA ALA A 226 -13.16 -18.30 -10.67
C ALA A 226 -14.02 -19.41 -10.04
N SER A 227 -14.33 -20.42 -10.86
CA SER A 227 -15.09 -21.62 -10.49
C SER A 227 -14.33 -22.49 -9.50
#